data_e185274bb337838b9364da80df3d2674
#
_entry.id   e185274bb337838b9364da80df3d2674
#
_cell.length_a   1.000
_cell.length_b   1.000
_cell.length_c   1.000
_cell.angle_alpha   90.00
_cell.angle_beta   90.00
_cell.angle_gamma   90.00
#
_symmetry.space_group_name_H-M   'P 1'
#
loop_
_entity.id
_entity.type
_entity.pdbx_description
1 polymer ?
#
loop_
_entity_poly.entity_id
_entity_poly.type
_entity_poly.pdbx_seq_one_letter_code
_entity_poly.pdbx_strand_id
1 'polypeptide(L)' 'MKVWIVEDINDETVVAQTATVAYNICRKSILENEDDDEAAGEFLNELAHSYSDSRASFGVEGVIWARAMDVISE' A
#
# COMPACT_ATOMS: atom_id res chain seq x y z
N MET A 1 1.45 19.02 -5.57
CA MET A 1 0.77 17.79 -5.99
C MET A 1 1.27 16.62 -5.15
N LYS A 2 0.38 15.79 -4.64
CA LYS A 2 0.77 14.60 -3.89
C LYS A 2 0.56 13.35 -4.72
N VAL A 3 1.54 12.45 -4.62
CA VAL A 3 1.43 11.10 -5.17
C VAL A 3 1.78 10.11 -4.06
N TRP A 4 1.39 8.86 -4.23
CA TRP A 4 1.71 7.80 -3.30
C TRP A 4 2.66 6.81 -3.97
N ILE A 5 3.75 6.50 -3.26
CA ILE A 5 4.73 5.52 -3.72
C ILE A 5 4.43 4.22 -2.98
N VAL A 6 4.11 3.17 -3.74
CA VAL A 6 3.82 1.84 -3.19
C VAL A 6 5.02 0.94 -3.50
N GLU A 7 5.64 0.39 -2.46
CA GLU A 7 6.79 -0.50 -2.58
C GLU A 7 6.48 -1.84 -1.92
N ASP A 8 6.79 -2.95 -2.58
CA ASP A 8 6.60 -4.29 -2.03
C ASP A 8 7.95 -4.96 -1.73
N ILE A 9 7.89 -6.17 -1.17
CA ILE A 9 9.11 -6.91 -0.79
C ILE A 9 9.94 -7.37 -1.98
N ASN A 10 9.36 -7.33 -3.19
CA ASN A 10 10.06 -7.69 -4.43
C ASN A 10 10.74 -6.49 -5.08
N ASP A 11 10.84 -5.37 -4.36
CA ASP A 11 11.42 -4.10 -4.83
C ASP A 11 10.65 -3.49 -6.03
N GLU A 12 9.42 -3.91 -6.24
CA GLU A 12 8.56 -3.28 -7.23
C GLU A 12 8.00 -1.98 -6.66
N THR A 13 8.04 -0.95 -7.46
CA THR A 13 7.56 0.38 -7.08
C THR A 13 6.46 0.82 -8.04
N VAL A 14 5.33 1.21 -7.49
CA VAL A 14 4.19 1.72 -8.25
C VAL A 14 3.83 3.10 -7.73
N VAL A 15 3.51 4.02 -8.63
CA VAL A 15 3.08 5.37 -8.26
C VAL A 15 1.57 5.48 -8.42
N ALA A 16 0.89 5.93 -7.38
CA ALA A 16 -0.56 6.13 -7.38
C ALA A 16 -0.87 7.61 -7.21
N GLN A 17 -1.94 8.08 -7.84
CA GLN A 17 -2.33 9.48 -7.79
C GLN A 17 -3.18 9.84 -6.57
N THR A 18 -3.80 8.85 -5.95
CA THR A 18 -4.63 9.06 -4.76
C THR A 18 -4.34 7.99 -3.72
N ALA A 19 -4.67 8.30 -2.47
CA ALA A 19 -4.54 7.33 -1.37
C ALA A 19 -5.41 6.10 -1.61
N THR A 20 -6.61 6.28 -2.17
CA THR A 20 -7.52 5.19 -2.47
C THR A 20 -6.93 4.23 -3.50
N VAL A 21 -6.32 4.77 -4.57
CA VAL A 21 -5.65 3.95 -5.58
C VAL A 21 -4.47 3.21 -4.97
N ALA A 22 -3.66 3.87 -4.15
CA ALA A 22 -2.55 3.24 -3.45
C ALA A 22 -3.02 2.09 -2.55
N TYR A 23 -4.10 2.31 -1.80
CA TYR A 23 -4.71 1.28 -0.97
C TYR A 23 -5.14 0.06 -1.80
N ASN A 24 -5.80 0.30 -2.94
CA ASN A 24 -6.24 -0.77 -3.82
C ASN A 24 -5.07 -1.55 -4.42
N ILE A 25 -3.97 -0.87 -4.74
CA ILE A 25 -2.75 -1.51 -5.21
C ILE A 25 -2.17 -2.43 -4.13
N CYS A 26 -2.09 -1.95 -2.89
CA CYS A 26 -1.63 -2.76 -1.75
C CYS A 26 -2.51 -4.00 -1.56
N ARG A 27 -3.82 -3.80 -1.58
CA ARG A 27 -4.80 -4.88 -1.41
C ARG A 27 -4.65 -5.94 -2.50
N LYS A 28 -4.56 -5.51 -3.74
CA LYS A 28 -4.40 -6.41 -4.89
C LYS A 28 -3.09 -7.20 -4.80
N SER A 29 -2.01 -6.53 -4.43
CA SER A 29 -0.70 -7.16 -4.28
C SER A 29 -0.73 -8.26 -3.21
N ILE A 30 -1.36 -7.99 -2.07
CA ILE A 30 -1.51 -8.98 -1.00
C ILE A 30 -2.28 -10.21 -1.52
N LEU A 31 -3.39 -9.98 -2.22
CA LEU A 31 -4.22 -11.06 -2.75
C LEU A 31 -3.50 -11.88 -3.82
N GLU A 32 -2.64 -11.26 -4.61
CA GLU A 32 -1.90 -11.94 -5.68
C GLU A 32 -0.68 -12.71 -5.15
N ASN A 33 -0.03 -12.22 -4.11
CA ASN A 33 1.23 -12.76 -3.63
C ASN A 33 1.11 -13.70 -2.44
N GLU A 34 -0.04 -13.71 -1.74
CA GLU A 34 -0.25 -14.58 -0.59
C GLU A 34 -1.18 -15.72 -0.97
N ASP A 35 -0.65 -16.93 -0.93
CA ASP A 35 -1.39 -18.14 -1.30
C ASP A 35 -2.30 -18.65 -0.17
N ASP A 36 -1.99 -18.29 1.08
CA ASP A 36 -2.79 -18.69 2.25
C ASP A 36 -3.88 -17.65 2.48
N ASP A 37 -5.14 -18.07 2.32
CA ASP A 37 -6.31 -17.18 2.50
C ASP A 37 -6.37 -16.60 3.91
N GLU A 38 -5.99 -17.35 4.92
CA GLU A 38 -5.99 -16.88 6.30
C GLU A 38 -4.95 -15.78 6.51
N ALA A 39 -3.73 -16.01 6.02
CA ALA A 39 -2.66 -15.02 6.08
C ALA A 39 -3.02 -13.76 5.28
N ALA A 40 -3.59 -13.94 4.08
CA ALA A 40 -4.05 -12.82 3.27
C ALA A 40 -5.10 -11.99 4.00
N GLY A 41 -6.06 -12.65 4.66
CA GLY A 41 -7.08 -11.97 5.47
C GLY A 41 -6.48 -11.16 6.60
N GLU A 42 -5.46 -11.67 7.30
CA GLU A 42 -4.76 -10.96 8.36
C GLU A 42 -4.04 -9.72 7.82
N PHE A 43 -3.34 -9.87 6.68
CA PHE A 43 -2.65 -8.75 6.05
C PHE A 43 -3.62 -7.67 5.57
N LEU A 44 -4.75 -8.07 4.99
CA LEU A 44 -5.78 -7.11 4.54
C LEU A 44 -6.36 -6.35 5.73
N ASN A 45 -6.58 -7.03 6.84
CA ASN A 45 -7.09 -6.41 8.06
C ASN A 45 -6.09 -5.40 8.62
N GLU A 46 -4.81 -5.77 8.67
CA GLU A 46 -3.75 -4.88 9.11
C GLU A 46 -3.62 -3.66 8.19
N LEU A 47 -3.71 -3.88 6.87
CA LEU A 47 -3.70 -2.81 5.89
C LEU A 47 -4.87 -1.84 6.11
N ALA A 48 -6.06 -2.35 6.34
CA ALA A 48 -7.24 -1.52 6.60
C ALA A 48 -7.08 -0.67 7.85
N HIS A 49 -6.54 -1.22 8.93
CA HIS A 49 -6.26 -0.48 10.16
C HIS A 49 -5.21 0.61 9.93
N SER A 50 -4.14 0.27 9.22
CA SER A 50 -3.07 1.22 8.90
C SER A 50 -3.61 2.39 8.07
N TYR A 51 -4.43 2.10 7.07
CA TYR A 51 -5.05 3.12 6.21
C TYR A 51 -6.01 4.01 7.00
N SER A 52 -6.73 3.43 7.96
CA SER A 52 -7.64 4.18 8.82
C SER A 52 -6.87 5.12 9.75
N ASP A 53 -5.70 4.72 10.22
CA ASP A 53 -4.88 5.54 11.12
C ASP A 53 -4.22 6.72 10.39
N SER A 54 -3.73 6.49 9.16
CA SER A 54 -3.09 7.54 8.39
C SER A 54 -3.19 7.24 6.90
N ARG A 55 -3.70 8.20 6.14
CA ARG A 55 -3.76 8.09 4.68
C ARG A 55 -2.50 8.60 3.99
N ALA A 56 -1.55 9.13 4.75
CA ALA A 56 -0.28 9.60 4.21
C ALA A 56 0.78 8.51 4.18
N SER A 57 0.64 7.50 5.05
CA SER A 57 1.58 6.39 5.13
C SER A 57 0.85 5.19 5.71
N PHE A 58 0.73 4.13 4.93
CA PHE A 58 -0.01 2.93 5.35
C PHE A 58 0.53 1.70 4.64
N GLY A 59 0.22 0.55 5.19
CA GLY A 59 0.62 -0.72 4.60
C GLY A 59 0.70 -1.83 5.64
N VAL A 60 1.41 -2.90 5.26
CA VAL A 60 1.74 -4.02 6.14
C VAL A 60 3.25 -4.10 6.21
N GLU A 61 3.79 -3.86 7.40
CA GLU A 61 5.23 -3.80 7.60
C GLU A 61 5.90 -5.11 7.15
N GLY A 62 6.94 -4.97 6.32
CA GLY A 62 7.66 -6.12 5.79
C GLY A 62 7.01 -6.81 4.60
N VAL A 63 5.84 -6.35 4.16
CA VAL A 63 5.10 -6.92 3.03
C VAL A 63 4.92 -5.90 1.91
N ILE A 64 4.23 -4.81 2.20
CA ILE A 64 3.99 -3.74 1.22
C ILE A 64 3.73 -2.44 1.99
N TRP A 65 4.22 -1.35 1.44
CA TRP A 65 4.06 -0.04 2.09
C TRP A 65 3.79 1.04 1.07
N ALA A 66 2.85 1.92 1.39
CA ALA A 66 2.52 3.10 0.60
C ALA A 66 2.78 4.35 1.42
N ARG A 67 3.37 5.35 0.80
CA ARG A 67 3.64 6.64 1.45
C ARG A 67 3.34 7.79 0.50
N ALA A 68 2.85 8.88 1.05
CA ALA A 68 2.63 10.09 0.29
C ALA A 68 3.94 10.82 0.04
N MET A 69 4.07 11.39 -1.14
CA MET A 69 5.24 12.19 -1.52
C MET A 69 4.76 13.44 -2.25
N ASP A 70 5.34 14.57 -1.91
CA ASP A 70 5.05 15.80 -2.64
C ASP A 70 5.92 15.86 -3.89
N VAL A 71 5.27 16.08 -5.03
CA VAL A 71 5.96 16.29 -6.29
C VAL A 71 6.16 17.79 -6.48
N ILE A 72 7.41 18.18 -6.60
CA ILE A 72 7.76 19.58 -6.89
C ILE A 72 7.72 19.76 -8.41
N SER A 73 6.82 20.61 -8.86
CA SER A 73 6.69 20.95 -10.26
C SER A 73 7.32 22.32 -10.51
N GLU A 74 8.31 22.33 -11.36
CA GLU A 74 8.91 23.59 -11.78
C GLU A 74 8.31 24.10 -13.07
#